data_d2eb88e37fa6b90366000fa6db88404c
#
_entry.id   d2eb88e37fa6b90366000fa6db88404c
#
_cell.length_a   1.000
_cell.length_b   1.000
_cell.length_c   1.000
_cell.angle_alpha   90.00
_cell.angle_beta   90.00
_cell.angle_gamma   90.00
#
_symmetry.space_group_name_H-M   'P 1'
#
loop_
_entity.id
_entity.type
_entity.pdbx_description
1 polymer ?
#
loop_
_entity_poly.entity_id
_entity_poly.type
_entity_poly.pdbx_seq_one_letter_code
_entity_poly.pdbx_strand_id
1 'polypeptide(L)'
;MRFPTGFEEKYQRLLGKEAASFFSTFDQEPISAFRTNPLKEGQVTFSNPIPGTKWGYYGKVSGKSSEHVTGLIYSQEPAAQMVAQAAHPHEGMRVLDLAAAPRGKSTHLLSYLNNTGLLV
;
A
#
# COMPACT_ATOMS: atom_id res chain seq x y z
N MET A 1 -3.87 10.37 -20.85
CA MET A 1 -3.22 9.00 -20.77
C MET A 1 -3.64 8.18 -21.98
N ARG A 2 -2.79 7.28 -22.51
CA ARG A 2 -3.18 6.39 -23.62
C ARG A 2 -3.54 5.01 -23.07
N PHE A 3 -4.79 4.63 -23.20
CA PHE A 3 -5.26 3.34 -22.74
C PHE A 3 -4.91 2.20 -23.71
N PRO A 4 -4.82 0.96 -23.21
CA PRO A 4 -4.69 -0.22 -24.07
C PRO A 4 -5.91 -0.36 -24.99
N THR A 5 -5.70 -0.99 -26.16
CA THR A 5 -6.78 -1.26 -27.10
C THR A 5 -7.93 -2.02 -26.44
N GLY A 6 -9.17 -1.54 -26.66
CA GLY A 6 -10.39 -2.14 -26.10
C GLY A 6 -10.70 -1.78 -24.63
N PHE A 7 -9.79 -1.08 -23.93
CA PHE A 7 -10.03 -0.67 -22.54
C PHE A 7 -11.21 0.30 -22.44
N GLU A 8 -11.21 1.36 -23.25
CA GLU A 8 -12.27 2.36 -23.24
C GLU A 8 -13.64 1.76 -23.60
N GLU A 9 -13.70 0.98 -24.67
CA GLU A 9 -14.94 0.32 -25.11
C GLU A 9 -15.50 -0.61 -24.04
N LYS A 10 -14.63 -1.39 -23.40
CA LYS A 10 -15.01 -2.29 -22.30
C LYS A 10 -15.65 -1.53 -21.15
N TYR A 11 -15.00 -0.49 -20.67
CA TYR A 11 -15.48 0.25 -19.51
C TYR A 11 -16.66 1.18 -19.83
N GLN A 12 -16.76 1.71 -21.03
CA GLN A 12 -17.96 2.40 -21.48
C GLN A 12 -19.18 1.49 -21.47
N ARG A 13 -19.02 0.24 -21.92
CA ARG A 13 -20.11 -0.74 -21.91
C ARG A 13 -20.50 -1.18 -20.49
N LEU A 14 -19.51 -1.36 -19.60
CA LEU A 14 -19.73 -1.80 -18.22
C LEU A 14 -20.35 -0.73 -17.34
N LEU A 15 -19.88 0.51 -17.48
CA LEU A 15 -20.20 1.61 -16.57
C LEU A 15 -21.32 2.52 -17.12
N GLY A 16 -21.59 2.48 -18.41
CA GLY A 16 -22.63 3.30 -19.03
C GLY A 16 -22.46 4.79 -18.72
N LYS A 17 -23.42 5.38 -18.02
CA LYS A 17 -23.41 6.81 -17.66
C LYS A 17 -22.26 7.20 -16.71
N GLU A 18 -21.71 6.26 -15.95
CA GLU A 18 -20.60 6.51 -15.02
C GLU A 18 -19.23 6.48 -15.72
N ALA A 19 -19.16 6.03 -16.97
CA ALA A 19 -17.90 5.88 -17.70
C ALA A 19 -17.11 7.20 -17.80
N ALA A 20 -17.79 8.31 -18.07
CA ALA A 20 -17.15 9.62 -18.20
C ALA A 20 -16.46 10.04 -16.88
N SER A 21 -17.14 9.88 -15.76
CA SER A 21 -16.60 10.15 -14.43
C SER A 21 -15.42 9.21 -14.10
N PHE A 22 -15.53 7.94 -14.45
CA PHE A 22 -14.45 6.97 -14.30
C PHE A 22 -13.20 7.38 -15.09
N PHE A 23 -13.35 7.71 -16.37
CA PHE A 23 -12.21 8.11 -17.19
C PHE A 23 -11.55 9.42 -16.73
N SER A 24 -12.31 10.38 -16.21
CA SER A 24 -11.77 11.62 -15.69
C SER A 24 -10.84 11.42 -14.48
N THR A 25 -10.95 10.30 -13.76
CA THR A 25 -10.05 9.99 -12.63
C THR A 25 -8.61 9.72 -13.09
N PHE A 26 -8.41 9.28 -14.33
CA PHE A 26 -7.07 9.02 -14.86
C PHE A 26 -6.29 10.29 -15.22
N ASP A 27 -6.94 11.44 -15.27
CA ASP A 27 -6.29 12.75 -15.46
C ASP A 27 -5.84 13.36 -14.13
N GLN A 28 -6.21 12.75 -13.00
CA GLN A 28 -5.81 13.17 -11.67
C GLN A 28 -4.47 12.55 -11.29
N GLU A 29 -3.69 13.27 -10.49
CA GLU A 29 -2.47 12.71 -9.91
C GLU A 29 -2.81 11.58 -8.92
N PRO A 30 -2.15 10.42 -9.00
CA PRO A 30 -2.39 9.34 -8.06
C PRO A 30 -1.96 9.74 -6.66
N ILE A 31 -2.76 9.37 -5.66
CA ILE A 31 -2.41 9.58 -4.27
C ILE A 31 -1.26 8.65 -3.92
N SER A 32 -0.10 9.24 -3.67
CA SER A 32 1.10 8.52 -3.25
C SER A 32 1.17 8.40 -1.73
N ALA A 33 1.59 7.26 -1.26
CA ALA A 33 1.76 7.00 0.16
C ALA A 33 2.86 5.96 0.41
N PHE A 34 3.33 5.91 1.64
CA PHE A 34 4.28 4.94 2.13
C PHE A 34 4.00 4.60 3.59
N ARG A 35 4.57 3.54 4.08
CA ARG A 35 4.57 3.21 5.51
C ARG A 35 5.98 3.05 6.04
N THR A 36 6.17 3.36 7.29
CA THR A 36 7.42 3.13 8.01
C THR A 36 7.49 1.68 8.49
N ASN A 37 8.70 1.19 8.68
CA ASN A 37 8.96 -0.15 9.21
C ASN A 37 9.30 -0.04 10.70
N PRO A 38 8.41 -0.44 11.61
CA PRO A 38 8.65 -0.35 13.05
C PRO A 38 9.73 -1.29 13.56
N LEU A 39 10.16 -2.27 12.74
CA LEU A 39 11.23 -3.22 13.09
C LEU A 39 12.63 -2.66 12.84
N LYS A 40 12.75 -1.45 12.28
CA LYS A 40 14.02 -0.79 12.02
C LYS A 40 14.31 0.25 13.09
N GLU A 41 15.51 0.23 13.60
CA GLU A 41 16.02 1.28 14.50
C GLU A 41 16.30 2.58 13.75
N GLY A 42 16.32 3.70 14.47
CA GLY A 42 16.60 5.01 13.90
C GLY A 42 15.50 5.55 12.99
N GLN A 43 14.26 5.32 13.34
CA GLN A 43 13.11 5.76 12.57
C GLN A 43 13.12 7.27 12.37
N VAL A 44 12.95 7.66 11.11
CA VAL A 44 12.75 9.06 10.73
C VAL A 44 11.30 9.43 11.00
N THR A 45 11.08 10.59 11.58
CA THR A 45 9.73 11.15 11.74
C THR A 45 9.31 11.82 10.44
N PHE A 46 8.16 11.42 9.93
CA PHE A 46 7.56 12.00 8.74
C PHE A 46 6.36 12.86 9.10
N SER A 47 6.12 13.90 8.30
CA SER A 47 4.90 14.69 8.35
C SER A 47 3.80 14.04 7.51
N ASN A 48 2.55 14.44 7.75
CA ASN A 48 1.38 14.05 6.95
C ASN A 48 0.95 12.58 7.13
N PRO A 49 0.69 12.12 8.36
CA PRO A 49 0.22 10.77 8.62
C PRO A 49 -1.15 10.52 7.99
N ILE A 50 -1.38 9.29 7.55
CA ILE A 50 -2.69 8.85 7.06
C ILE A 50 -3.59 8.57 8.26
N PRO A 51 -4.72 9.29 8.42
CA PRO A 51 -5.65 9.06 9.51
C PRO A 51 -6.11 7.60 9.58
N GLY A 52 -6.13 7.04 10.77
CA GLY A 52 -6.55 5.67 11.01
C GLY A 52 -5.52 4.59 10.66
N THR A 53 -4.32 4.95 10.23
CA THR A 53 -3.20 4.00 10.02
C THR A 53 -2.18 4.12 11.15
N LYS A 54 -1.50 3.01 11.44
CA LYS A 54 -0.49 2.97 12.51
C LYS A 54 0.88 3.51 12.06
N TRP A 55 1.25 3.27 10.79
CA TRP A 55 2.59 3.60 10.26
C TRP A 55 2.54 4.26 8.88
N GLY A 56 1.35 4.65 8.41
CA GLY A 56 1.15 5.20 7.07
C GLY A 56 1.30 6.71 7.00
N TYR A 57 1.87 7.17 5.88
CA TYR A 57 2.06 8.59 5.58
C TYR A 57 1.73 8.87 4.12
N TYR A 58 1.10 10.02 3.87
CA TYR A 58 0.98 10.54 2.52
C TYR A 58 2.33 11.10 2.06
N GLY A 59 2.69 10.84 0.84
CA GLY A 59 3.89 11.38 0.23
C GLY A 59 4.46 10.48 -0.85
N LYS A 60 5.22 11.07 -1.75
CA LYS A 60 5.90 10.38 -2.83
C LYS A 60 7.29 9.99 -2.39
N VAL A 61 7.63 8.73 -2.52
CA VAL A 61 8.94 8.18 -2.18
C VAL A 61 9.55 7.54 -3.42
N SER A 62 10.81 7.84 -3.66
CA SER A 62 11.57 7.15 -4.71
C SER A 62 11.95 5.74 -4.24
N GLY A 63 11.70 4.74 -5.08
CA GLY A 63 12.19 3.37 -4.83
C GLY A 63 13.73 3.25 -4.80
N LYS A 64 14.44 4.33 -5.18
CA LYS A 64 15.91 4.43 -5.15
C LYS A 64 16.43 5.21 -3.92
N SER A 65 15.54 5.73 -3.08
CA SER A 65 15.97 6.42 -1.87
C SER A 65 16.63 5.45 -0.88
N SER A 66 17.53 5.97 -0.06
CA SER A 66 18.21 5.18 0.98
C SER A 66 17.23 4.53 1.94
N GLU A 67 16.20 5.27 2.32
CA GLU A 67 15.15 4.81 3.24
C GLU A 67 14.36 3.63 2.66
N HIS A 68 14.08 3.66 1.35
CA HIS A 68 13.39 2.54 0.69
C HIS A 68 14.32 1.33 0.52
N VAL A 69 15.55 1.54 0.06
CA VAL A 69 16.53 0.47 -0.18
C VAL A 69 16.90 -0.26 1.12
N THR A 70 17.02 0.47 2.21
CA THR A 70 17.33 -0.12 3.54
C THR A 70 16.11 -0.76 4.21
N GLY A 71 14.91 -0.62 3.65
CA GLY A 71 13.68 -1.16 4.22
C GLY A 71 13.14 -0.39 5.42
N LEU A 72 13.56 0.86 5.60
CA LEU A 72 13.02 1.76 6.62
C LEU A 72 11.60 2.20 6.28
N ILE A 73 11.33 2.40 5.00
CA ILE A 73 10.01 2.72 4.46
C ILE A 73 9.66 1.79 3.31
N TYR A 74 8.36 1.65 3.08
CA TYR A 74 7.81 0.86 1.97
C TYR A 74 6.73 1.68 1.25
N SER A 75 6.91 1.92 -0.05
CA SER A 75 5.89 2.59 -0.88
C SER A 75 4.67 1.69 -1.01
N GLN A 76 3.53 2.19 -0.57
CA GLN A 76 2.27 1.45 -0.60
C GLN A 76 1.10 2.44 -0.59
N GLU A 77 0.16 2.25 -1.48
CA GLU A 77 -1.01 3.13 -1.57
C GLU A 77 -1.91 3.02 -0.31
N PRO A 78 -2.67 4.08 0.03
CA PRO A 78 -3.38 4.15 1.31
C PRO A 78 -4.35 2.99 1.55
N ALA A 79 -5.13 2.59 0.55
CA ALA A 79 -6.12 1.53 0.70
C ALA A 79 -5.46 0.16 0.97
N ALA A 80 -4.34 -0.13 0.33
CA ALA A 80 -3.59 -1.37 0.56
C ALA A 80 -3.01 -1.44 2.00
N GLN A 81 -2.75 -0.30 2.63
CA GLN A 81 -2.28 -0.25 4.02
C GLN A 81 -3.37 -0.66 5.02
N MET A 82 -4.64 -0.56 4.65
CA MET A 82 -5.75 -0.96 5.53
C MET A 82 -5.89 -2.47 5.70
N VAL A 83 -5.39 -3.28 4.77
CA VAL A 83 -5.58 -4.73 4.77
C VAL A 83 -4.94 -5.40 6.00
N ALA A 84 -3.66 -5.17 6.25
CA ALA A 84 -2.98 -5.73 7.41
C ALA A 84 -3.52 -5.17 8.73
N GLN A 85 -3.92 -3.90 8.72
CA GLN A 85 -4.54 -3.27 9.88
C GLN A 85 -5.90 -3.89 10.21
N ALA A 86 -6.73 -4.17 9.22
CA ALA A 86 -8.02 -4.84 9.40
C ALA A 86 -7.84 -6.30 9.84
N ALA A 87 -6.83 -7.00 9.31
CA ALA A 87 -6.48 -8.36 9.73
C ALA A 87 -5.97 -8.42 11.17
N HIS A 88 -5.31 -7.35 11.62
CA HIS A 88 -4.87 -7.13 12.99
C HIS A 88 -4.17 -8.35 13.64
N PRO A 89 -3.11 -8.92 13.03
CA PRO A 89 -2.42 -10.04 13.64
C PRO A 89 -1.67 -9.60 14.90
N HIS A 90 -1.59 -10.50 15.86
CA HIS A 90 -0.86 -10.28 17.10
C HIS A 90 0.48 -11.04 17.10
N GLU A 91 1.40 -10.63 17.96
CA GLU A 91 2.66 -11.33 18.17
C GLU A 91 2.42 -12.80 18.49
N GLY A 92 3.26 -13.68 17.94
CA GLY A 92 3.16 -15.12 18.08
C GLY A 92 2.16 -15.84 17.19
N MET A 93 1.30 -15.11 16.47
CA MET A 93 0.31 -15.73 15.56
C MET A 93 0.96 -16.42 14.36
N ARG A 94 0.24 -17.39 13.83
CA ARG A 94 0.52 -18.02 12.52
C ARG A 94 -0.42 -17.41 11.49
N VAL A 95 0.14 -16.78 10.48
CA VAL A 95 -0.60 -16.06 9.44
C VAL A 95 -0.31 -16.67 8.08
N LEU A 96 -1.34 -16.88 7.28
CA LEU A 96 -1.24 -17.32 5.90
C LEU A 96 -1.65 -16.18 4.96
N ASP A 97 -0.72 -15.73 4.09
CA ASP A 97 -0.99 -14.72 3.08
C ASP A 97 -1.13 -15.35 1.69
N LEU A 98 -2.36 -15.62 1.29
CA LEU A 98 -2.70 -16.22 -0.01
C LEU A 98 -2.50 -15.25 -1.20
N ALA A 99 -2.20 -14.00 -0.94
CA ALA A 99 -1.98 -12.95 -1.95
C ALA A 99 -0.65 -12.22 -1.75
N ALA A 100 0.40 -12.94 -1.38
CA ALA A 100 1.68 -12.40 -0.92
C ALA A 100 2.43 -11.53 -1.93
N ALA A 101 2.30 -11.79 -3.23
CA ALA A 101 2.96 -10.98 -4.26
C ALA A 101 2.21 -9.65 -4.48
N PRO A 102 2.92 -8.54 -4.68
CA PRO A 102 4.37 -8.30 -4.65
C PRO A 102 4.94 -7.95 -3.26
N ARG A 103 4.44 -8.51 -2.18
CA ARG A 103 4.90 -8.43 -0.78
C ARG A 103 4.46 -7.20 0.03
N GLY A 104 3.74 -6.26 -0.49
CA GLY A 104 3.30 -5.07 0.25
C GLY A 104 2.47 -5.41 1.50
N LYS A 105 1.54 -6.34 1.38
CA LYS A 105 0.70 -6.82 2.49
C LYS A 105 1.48 -7.72 3.45
N SER A 106 2.26 -8.68 2.92
CA SER A 106 3.07 -9.61 3.72
C SER A 106 4.05 -8.88 4.63
N THR A 107 4.81 -7.90 4.10
CA THR A 107 5.76 -7.12 4.91
C THR A 107 5.05 -6.25 5.96
N HIS A 108 3.83 -5.82 5.70
CA HIS A 108 3.02 -5.10 6.68
C HIS A 108 2.52 -6.03 7.81
N LEU A 109 2.08 -7.23 7.47
CA LEU A 109 1.73 -8.26 8.46
C LEU A 109 2.91 -8.61 9.36
N LEU A 110 4.13 -8.73 8.79
CA LEU A 110 5.36 -8.96 9.57
C LEU A 110 5.65 -7.84 10.58
N SER A 111 5.29 -6.60 10.26
CA SER A 111 5.42 -5.48 11.20
C SER A 111 4.56 -5.67 12.46
N TYR A 112 3.37 -6.24 12.32
CA TYR A 112 2.50 -6.58 13.46
C TYR A 112 3.00 -7.78 14.25
N LEU A 113 3.61 -8.77 13.59
CA LEU A 113 4.16 -9.95 14.25
C LEU A 113 5.43 -9.68 15.06
N ASN A 114 6.12 -8.58 14.82
CA ASN A 114 7.28 -8.12 15.59
C ASN A 114 8.35 -9.22 15.78
N ASN A 115 8.78 -9.85 14.70
CA ASN A 115 9.75 -10.97 14.70
C ASN A 115 9.32 -12.19 15.52
N THR A 116 8.04 -12.38 15.74
CA THR A 116 7.46 -13.55 16.42
C THR A 116 6.48 -14.29 15.50
N GLY A 117 6.09 -15.50 15.86
CA GLY A 117 5.11 -16.26 15.11
C GLY A 117 5.62 -16.77 13.76
N LEU A 118 4.70 -16.90 12.81
CA LEU A 118 4.98 -17.43 11.47
C LEU A 118 4.13 -16.72 10.43
N LEU A 119 4.74 -16.30 9.33
CA LEU A 119 4.04 -15.86 8.11
C LEU A 119 4.41 -16.78 6.95
N VAL A 120 3.42 -17.30 6.26
CA VAL A 120 3.55 -18.15 5.07
C VAL A 120 2.84 -17.51 3.89
#